data_ca4dde4422f541ef8356b8006e9f066c
#
_entry.id   ca4dde4422f541ef8356b8006e9f066c
#
_cell.length_a   1.000
_cell.length_b   1.000
_cell.length_c   1.000
_cell.angle_alpha   90.00
_cell.angle_beta   90.00
_cell.angle_gamma   90.00
#
_symmetry.space_group_name_H-M   'P 1'
#
loop_
_entity.id
_entity.type
_entity.pdbx_description
1 polymer ?
#
loop_
_entity_poly.entity_id
_entity_poly.type
_entity_poly.pdbx_seq_one_letter_code
_entity_poly.pdbx_strand_id
1 'polypeptide(L)'
;MITKGLGFIESGVNPNDTTYAAPKIELPKRYELREQLRVYDQGSKGSCVSCTVAEMYNFYCKSKGREPSIGFEYLYDQRSDKTIDGMMPREAFEILKGEHRVEVFARIGSLDALKKSVLTNGAALIAMNVFSYNDDFWNGDEFMGGHAVAVVGYDETSLIIKNSWGTSFGRGGYTTLPYSQFNKVREAWTLLS
;
A
#
# COMPACT_ATOMS: atom_id res chain seq x y z
N MET A 1 -12.94 1.74 -22.79
CA MET A 1 -12.05 2.10 -21.69
C MET A 1 -11.87 0.88 -20.80
N ILE A 2 -10.64 0.52 -20.44
CA ILE A 2 -10.41 -0.58 -19.49
C ILE A 2 -10.66 0.01 -18.09
N THR A 3 -11.73 -0.43 -17.43
CA THR A 3 -12.02 -0.04 -16.05
C THR A 3 -11.09 -0.80 -15.12
N LYS A 4 -10.30 -0.09 -14.32
CA LYS A 4 -9.48 -0.69 -13.27
C LYS A 4 -10.28 -0.84 -11.98
N GLY A 5 -10.07 -1.92 -11.25
CA GLY A 5 -10.74 -2.17 -9.98
C GLY A 5 -10.35 -1.15 -8.92
N LEU A 6 -11.31 -0.65 -8.18
CA LEU A 6 -11.16 0.29 -7.06
C LEU A 6 -11.86 -0.33 -5.86
N GLY A 7 -11.08 -0.78 -4.87
CA GLY A 7 -11.63 -1.61 -3.79
C GLY A 7 -11.13 -1.25 -2.39
N PHE A 8 -10.56 -0.04 -2.20
CA PHE A 8 -10.23 0.42 -0.87
C PHE A 8 -11.50 0.81 -0.11
N ILE A 9 -11.71 0.15 1.02
CA ILE A 9 -12.74 0.47 2.01
C ILE A 9 -12.01 1.00 3.25
N GLU A 10 -12.45 2.14 3.78
CA GLU A 10 -11.83 2.72 4.98
C GLU A 10 -11.98 1.78 6.18
N SER A 11 -10.87 1.54 6.88
CA SER A 11 -10.85 0.72 8.09
C SER A 11 -11.54 1.40 9.29
N GLY A 12 -11.84 2.69 9.17
CA GLY A 12 -12.36 3.49 10.27
C GLY A 12 -11.37 3.66 11.43
N VAL A 13 -11.76 4.42 12.44
CA VAL A 13 -10.97 4.61 13.66
C VAL A 13 -11.21 3.43 14.61
N ASN A 14 -10.13 2.79 15.06
CA ASN A 14 -10.18 1.80 16.13
C ASN A 14 -9.16 2.20 17.22
N PRO A 15 -9.58 2.42 18.47
CA PRO A 15 -8.68 2.82 19.55
C PRO A 15 -7.60 1.77 19.85
N ASN A 16 -7.78 0.53 19.41
CA ASN A 16 -6.82 -0.55 19.57
C ASN A 16 -5.79 -0.64 18.43
N ASP A 17 -5.91 0.21 17.39
CA ASP A 17 -4.89 0.24 16.34
C ASP A 17 -3.57 0.72 16.92
N THR A 18 -2.52 -0.07 16.68
CA THR A 18 -1.16 0.36 17.00
C THR A 18 -0.80 1.57 16.12
N THR A 19 -0.27 2.62 16.73
CA THR A 19 0.30 3.76 16.00
C THR A 19 1.79 3.56 15.83
N TYR A 20 2.30 3.74 14.63
CA TYR A 20 3.73 3.62 14.34
C TYR A 20 4.52 4.72 15.04
N ALA A 21 5.36 4.33 15.99
CA ALA A 21 6.31 5.20 16.66
C ALA A 21 7.58 5.29 15.81
N ALA A 22 7.66 6.33 14.98
CA ALA A 22 8.79 6.50 14.07
C ALA A 22 10.10 6.72 14.85
N PRO A 23 11.19 6.03 14.49
CA PRO A 23 12.49 6.19 15.15
C PRO A 23 13.08 7.59 14.92
N LYS A 24 13.94 8.03 15.85
CA LYS A 24 14.72 9.27 15.70
C LYS A 24 15.95 9.00 14.83
N ILE A 25 15.77 8.97 13.53
CA ILE A 25 16.83 8.77 12.54
C ILE A 25 16.79 9.89 11.50
N GLU A 26 17.93 10.19 10.93
CA GLU A 26 18.02 11.07 9.75
C GLU A 26 17.64 10.28 8.49
N LEU A 27 16.85 10.93 7.63
CA LEU A 27 16.44 10.37 6.37
C LEU A 27 17.45 10.71 5.27
N PRO A 28 17.92 9.76 4.47
CA PRO A 28 18.65 10.07 3.27
C PRO A 28 17.75 10.88 2.31
N LYS A 29 18.36 11.68 1.44
CA LYS A 29 17.62 12.49 0.43
C LYS A 29 16.78 11.63 -0.51
N ARG A 30 17.25 10.42 -0.79
CA ARG A 30 16.55 9.43 -1.61
C ARG A 30 16.74 8.03 -1.01
N TYR A 31 15.68 7.27 -1.05
CA TYR A 31 15.67 5.84 -0.72
C TYR A 31 14.67 5.11 -1.62
N GLU A 32 15.02 3.91 -2.04
CA GLU A 32 14.13 3.04 -2.81
C GLU A 32 14.45 1.60 -2.46
N LEU A 33 13.43 0.80 -2.28
CA LEU A 33 13.58 -0.63 -2.03
C LEU A 33 14.22 -1.29 -3.26
N ARG A 34 15.31 -2.02 -3.02
CA ARG A 34 16.10 -2.67 -4.10
C ARG A 34 15.43 -3.94 -4.62
N GLU A 35 14.64 -4.55 -3.77
CA GLU A 35 13.94 -5.79 -4.11
C GLU A 35 12.81 -5.49 -5.09
N GLN A 36 12.99 -5.90 -6.34
CA GLN A 36 11.96 -5.76 -7.35
C GLN A 36 11.06 -7.00 -7.33
N LEU A 37 9.84 -6.81 -6.84
CA LEU A 37 8.79 -7.81 -6.93
C LEU A 37 7.96 -7.60 -8.21
N ARG A 38 7.26 -8.65 -8.62
CA ARG A 38 6.36 -8.60 -9.77
C ARG A 38 5.33 -7.47 -9.58
N VAL A 39 5.13 -6.66 -10.62
CA VAL A 39 4.01 -5.71 -10.67
C VAL A 39 2.72 -6.49 -10.90
N TYR A 40 1.77 -6.36 -9.98
CA TYR A 40 0.44 -6.97 -10.13
C TYR A 40 -0.40 -6.20 -11.16
N ASP A 41 -1.31 -6.92 -11.82
CA ASP A 41 -2.46 -6.35 -12.52
C ASP A 41 -3.73 -6.95 -11.93
N GLN A 42 -4.42 -6.18 -11.10
CA GLN A 42 -5.67 -6.62 -10.46
C GLN A 42 -6.86 -6.65 -11.42
N GLY A 43 -6.69 -6.12 -12.64
CA GLY A 43 -7.77 -6.01 -13.62
C GLY A 43 -8.92 -5.13 -13.11
N SER A 44 -10.16 -5.62 -13.24
CA SER A 44 -11.36 -4.92 -12.78
C SER A 44 -11.80 -5.28 -11.35
N LYS A 45 -11.10 -6.19 -10.65
CA LYS A 45 -11.44 -6.57 -9.28
C LYS A 45 -11.05 -5.47 -8.28
N GLY A 46 -11.86 -5.28 -7.25
CA GLY A 46 -11.57 -4.38 -6.11
C GLY A 46 -10.50 -4.90 -5.15
N SER A 47 -9.42 -5.50 -5.66
CA SER A 47 -8.38 -6.20 -4.88
C SER A 47 -7.12 -5.37 -4.60
N CYS A 48 -7.18 -4.03 -4.73
CA CYS A 48 -6.02 -3.17 -4.54
C CYS A 48 -5.38 -3.28 -3.14
N VAL A 49 -6.19 -3.39 -2.09
CA VAL A 49 -5.69 -3.56 -0.72
C VAL A 49 -4.92 -4.88 -0.59
N SER A 50 -5.49 -5.99 -1.06
CA SER A 50 -4.82 -7.29 -0.99
C SER A 50 -3.56 -7.34 -1.87
N CYS A 51 -3.55 -6.68 -3.05
CA CYS A 51 -2.35 -6.52 -3.87
C CYS A 51 -1.23 -5.81 -3.08
N THR A 52 -1.58 -4.68 -2.45
CA THR A 52 -0.62 -3.87 -1.70
C THR A 52 -0.10 -4.61 -0.47
N VAL A 53 -0.98 -5.24 0.31
CA VAL A 53 -0.58 -5.97 1.53
C VAL A 53 0.22 -7.23 1.21
N ALA A 54 -0.15 -7.98 0.14
CA ALA A 54 0.65 -9.11 -0.33
C ALA A 54 2.05 -8.66 -0.76
N GLU A 55 2.17 -7.52 -1.42
CA GLU A 55 3.43 -6.94 -1.80
C GLU A 55 4.29 -6.57 -0.60
N MET A 56 3.71 -5.84 0.38
CA MET A 56 4.39 -5.49 1.63
C MET A 56 4.92 -6.73 2.34
N TYR A 57 4.11 -7.77 2.45
CA TYR A 57 4.51 -9.03 3.07
C TYR A 57 5.64 -9.73 2.29
N ASN A 58 5.57 -9.70 0.96
CA ASN A 58 6.60 -10.31 0.13
C ASN A 58 7.94 -9.54 0.19
N PHE A 59 7.91 -8.21 0.30
CA PHE A 59 9.09 -7.40 0.63
C PHE A 59 9.65 -7.77 2.00
N TYR A 60 8.77 -7.89 3.00
CA TYR A 60 9.15 -8.33 4.34
C TYR A 60 9.82 -9.71 4.33
N CYS A 61 9.26 -10.69 3.61
CA CYS A 61 9.88 -12.01 3.46
C CYS A 61 11.29 -11.91 2.86
N LYS A 62 11.46 -11.20 1.74
CA LYS A 62 12.75 -11.03 1.09
C LYS A 62 13.78 -10.36 2.00
N SER A 63 13.40 -9.34 2.76
CA SER A 63 14.29 -8.67 3.72
C SER A 63 14.80 -9.60 4.82
N LYS A 64 14.06 -10.68 5.10
CA LYS A 64 14.42 -11.74 6.05
C LYS A 64 15.08 -12.96 5.38
N GLY A 65 15.44 -12.87 4.09
CA GLY A 65 16.01 -13.98 3.33
C GLY A 65 15.01 -15.13 3.07
N ARG A 66 13.72 -14.84 3.10
CA ARG A 66 12.64 -15.81 2.84
C ARG A 66 12.07 -15.60 1.44
N GLU A 67 11.62 -16.67 0.81
CA GLU A 67 10.90 -16.54 -0.47
C GLU A 67 9.52 -15.91 -0.29
N PRO A 68 9.08 -15.06 -1.22
CA PRO A 68 7.71 -14.55 -1.27
C PRO A 68 6.70 -15.71 -1.29
N SER A 69 5.71 -15.69 -0.41
CA SER A 69 4.88 -16.87 -0.16
C SER A 69 3.38 -16.67 -0.34
N ILE A 70 2.92 -15.44 -0.65
CA ILE A 70 1.50 -15.17 -0.87
C ILE A 70 1.26 -14.37 -2.14
N GLY A 71 0.18 -14.73 -2.85
CA GLY A 71 -0.43 -13.89 -3.89
C GLY A 71 -1.54 -13.02 -3.32
N PHE A 72 -1.90 -11.96 -4.04
CA PHE A 72 -2.99 -11.08 -3.62
C PHE A 72 -4.36 -11.78 -3.66
N GLU A 73 -4.55 -12.71 -4.57
CA GLU A 73 -5.78 -13.49 -4.68
C GLU A 73 -6.07 -14.24 -3.38
N TYR A 74 -5.04 -14.83 -2.78
CA TYR A 74 -5.17 -15.53 -1.51
C TYR A 74 -5.75 -14.62 -0.42
N LEU A 75 -5.17 -13.43 -0.20
CA LEU A 75 -5.69 -12.47 0.78
C LEU A 75 -7.10 -12.00 0.43
N TYR A 76 -7.35 -11.73 -0.85
CA TYR A 76 -8.65 -11.25 -1.31
C TYR A 76 -9.76 -12.29 -1.08
N ASP A 77 -9.43 -13.57 -1.22
CA ASP A 77 -10.38 -14.67 -1.01
C ASP A 77 -10.66 -14.94 0.49
N GLN A 78 -9.81 -14.46 1.39
CA GLN A 78 -9.99 -14.56 2.86
C GLN A 78 -10.86 -13.45 3.46
N ARG A 79 -11.23 -12.41 2.70
CA ARG A 79 -12.06 -11.31 3.24
C ARG A 79 -13.38 -11.80 3.79
N SER A 80 -13.85 -11.20 4.87
CA SER A 80 -15.05 -11.61 5.62
C SER A 80 -16.33 -11.42 4.82
N ASP A 81 -16.47 -10.29 4.11
CA ASP A 81 -17.61 -9.99 3.25
C ASP A 81 -17.22 -10.13 1.77
N LYS A 82 -17.73 -11.20 1.14
CA LYS A 82 -17.50 -11.48 -0.29
C LYS A 82 -18.56 -10.87 -1.20
N THR A 83 -19.57 -10.22 -0.64
CA THR A 83 -20.61 -9.53 -1.42
C THR A 83 -20.18 -8.14 -1.85
N ILE A 84 -19.15 -7.57 -1.20
CA ILE A 84 -18.58 -6.27 -1.52
C ILE A 84 -17.29 -6.48 -2.34
N ASP A 85 -17.18 -5.76 -3.46
CA ASP A 85 -15.94 -5.77 -4.26
C ASP A 85 -14.94 -4.77 -3.70
N GLY A 86 -14.27 -5.18 -2.60
CA GLY A 86 -13.30 -4.35 -1.88
C GLY A 86 -12.80 -5.01 -0.60
N MET A 87 -11.90 -4.33 0.09
CA MET A 87 -11.31 -4.81 1.34
C MET A 87 -10.82 -3.64 2.19
N MET A 88 -10.88 -3.76 3.51
CA MET A 88 -10.26 -2.82 4.44
C MET A 88 -8.78 -3.18 4.64
N PRO A 89 -7.87 -2.19 4.70
CA PRO A 89 -6.46 -2.46 5.02
C PRO A 89 -6.28 -3.23 6.33
N ARG A 90 -6.97 -2.84 7.41
CA ARG A 90 -6.90 -3.54 8.69
C ARG A 90 -7.24 -5.01 8.55
N GLU A 91 -8.31 -5.35 7.85
CA GLU A 91 -8.72 -6.74 7.64
C GLU A 91 -7.62 -7.56 6.98
N ALA A 92 -6.97 -7.03 5.93
CA ALA A 92 -5.88 -7.72 5.26
C ALA A 92 -4.68 -7.99 6.19
N PHE A 93 -4.33 -7.03 7.06
CA PHE A 93 -3.27 -7.23 8.04
C PHE A 93 -3.68 -8.18 9.17
N GLU A 94 -4.93 -8.15 9.61
CA GLU A 94 -5.46 -9.08 10.62
C GLU A 94 -5.44 -10.54 10.12
N ILE A 95 -5.70 -10.78 8.84
CA ILE A 95 -5.54 -12.10 8.22
C ILE A 95 -4.09 -12.57 8.36
N LEU A 96 -3.11 -11.76 7.97
CA LEU A 96 -1.68 -12.13 8.08
C LEU A 96 -1.26 -12.38 9.53
N LYS A 97 -1.77 -11.57 10.47
CA LYS A 97 -1.49 -11.72 11.90
C LYS A 97 -2.14 -12.98 12.47
N GLY A 98 -3.38 -13.26 12.11
CA GLY A 98 -4.10 -14.47 12.52
C GLY A 98 -3.41 -15.76 12.03
N GLU A 99 -2.74 -15.71 10.89
CA GLU A 99 -1.94 -16.80 10.35
C GLU A 99 -0.49 -16.84 10.87
N HIS A 100 -0.15 -16.02 11.86
CA HIS A 100 1.21 -15.90 12.42
C HIS A 100 2.29 -15.55 11.38
N ARG A 101 1.91 -14.89 10.29
CA ARG A 101 2.84 -14.45 9.25
C ARG A 101 3.53 -13.15 9.61
N VAL A 102 2.83 -12.28 10.33
CA VAL A 102 3.35 -11.01 10.87
C VAL A 102 2.94 -10.90 12.35
N GLU A 103 3.78 -10.25 13.15
CA GLU A 103 3.49 -10.06 14.57
C GLU A 103 2.68 -8.78 14.82
N VAL A 104 3.09 -7.71 14.19
CA VAL A 104 2.52 -6.37 14.42
C VAL A 104 2.39 -5.62 13.10
N PHE A 105 1.30 -4.89 12.98
CA PHE A 105 1.11 -3.85 11.97
C PHE A 105 0.65 -2.55 12.65
N ALA A 106 0.88 -1.41 12.04
CA ALA A 106 0.62 -0.12 12.65
C ALA A 106 0.14 0.93 11.65
N ARG A 107 -0.69 1.86 12.13
CA ARG A 107 -1.06 3.08 11.39
C ARG A 107 0.09 4.08 11.39
N ILE A 108 0.23 4.78 10.29
CA ILE A 108 1.20 5.85 10.10
C ILE A 108 0.46 7.18 10.07
N GLY A 109 0.87 8.12 10.93
CA GLY A 109 0.16 9.40 11.11
C GLY A 109 0.78 10.59 10.37
N SER A 110 1.95 10.46 9.72
CA SER A 110 2.61 11.60 9.05
C SER A 110 3.51 11.16 7.90
N LEU A 111 3.82 12.11 7.00
CA LEU A 111 4.76 11.90 5.89
C LEU A 111 6.16 11.51 6.39
N ASP A 112 6.66 12.16 7.44
CA ASP A 112 7.97 11.83 8.04
C ASP A 112 7.99 10.40 8.58
N ALA A 113 6.95 10.01 9.33
CA ALA A 113 6.80 8.65 9.82
C ALA A 113 6.70 7.62 8.68
N LEU A 114 6.00 7.95 7.58
CA LEU A 114 5.90 7.09 6.41
C LEU A 114 7.27 6.87 5.75
N LYS A 115 8.05 7.93 5.55
CA LYS A 115 9.40 7.83 4.97
C LYS A 115 10.32 6.99 5.86
N LYS A 116 10.28 7.20 7.18
CA LYS A 116 11.04 6.42 8.16
C LYS A 116 10.61 4.96 8.15
N SER A 117 9.31 4.69 8.07
CA SER A 117 8.79 3.33 7.96
C SER A 117 9.29 2.62 6.71
N VAL A 118 9.24 3.28 5.54
CA VAL A 118 9.76 2.70 4.29
C VAL A 118 11.24 2.39 4.38
N LEU A 119 12.03 3.24 5.06
CA LEU A 119 13.46 3.02 5.26
C LEU A 119 13.76 1.85 6.21
N THR A 120 12.96 1.67 7.27
CA THR A 120 13.27 0.71 8.36
C THR A 120 12.50 -0.61 8.26
N ASN A 121 11.27 -0.57 7.75
CA ASN A 121 10.34 -1.72 7.76
C ASN A 121 10.02 -2.24 6.35
N GLY A 122 10.42 -1.54 5.29
CA GLY A 122 10.11 -1.89 3.91
C GLY A 122 8.88 -1.18 3.36
N ALA A 123 8.21 -1.78 2.37
CA ALA A 123 7.06 -1.17 1.72
C ALA A 123 5.95 -0.83 2.72
N ALA A 124 5.29 0.31 2.48
CA ALA A 124 4.14 0.76 3.28
C ALA A 124 2.91 0.93 2.38
N LEU A 125 1.71 0.70 2.95
CA LEU A 125 0.45 0.98 2.26
C LEU A 125 0.07 2.45 2.46
N ILE A 126 -0.36 3.10 1.38
CA ILE A 126 -1.21 4.29 1.45
C ILE A 126 -2.48 4.05 0.66
N ALA A 127 -3.58 4.64 1.14
CA ALA A 127 -4.87 4.58 0.46
C ALA A 127 -5.43 5.99 0.26
N MET A 128 -6.04 6.22 -0.89
CA MET A 128 -6.57 7.52 -1.27
C MET A 128 -7.73 7.41 -2.25
N ASN A 129 -8.42 8.52 -2.48
CA ASN A 129 -9.46 8.61 -3.48
C ASN A 129 -8.86 8.69 -4.90
N VAL A 130 -9.57 8.11 -5.86
CA VAL A 130 -9.25 8.09 -7.29
C VAL A 130 -10.23 8.97 -8.04
N PHE A 131 -9.71 9.78 -8.96
CA PHE A 131 -10.46 10.68 -9.83
C PHE A 131 -10.12 10.48 -11.31
N SER A 132 -9.10 9.68 -11.61
CA SER A 132 -8.70 9.31 -12.97
C SER A 132 -7.95 7.97 -12.97
N TYR A 133 -7.68 7.39 -14.14
CA TYR A 133 -6.78 6.24 -14.30
C TYR A 133 -5.40 6.62 -14.85
N ASN A 134 -5.04 7.92 -14.75
CA ASN A 134 -3.74 8.44 -15.16
C ASN A 134 -2.69 8.25 -14.05
N ASP A 135 -1.46 8.63 -14.33
CA ASP A 135 -0.32 8.54 -13.40
C ASP A 135 -0.54 9.35 -12.11
N ASP A 136 -1.35 10.41 -12.20
CA ASP A 136 -1.77 11.28 -11.09
C ASP A 136 -3.23 11.02 -10.68
N PHE A 137 -3.60 9.76 -10.56
CA PHE A 137 -4.97 9.26 -10.33
C PHE A 137 -5.70 9.90 -9.15
N TRP A 138 -4.99 10.56 -8.25
CA TRP A 138 -5.54 11.32 -7.11
C TRP A 138 -6.03 12.73 -7.49
N ASN A 139 -5.91 13.13 -8.75
CA ASN A 139 -6.37 14.41 -9.30
C ASN A 139 -7.54 14.19 -10.26
N GLY A 140 -8.48 15.13 -10.24
CA GLY A 140 -9.66 15.14 -11.09
C GLY A 140 -10.88 15.72 -10.36
N ASP A 141 -11.98 15.84 -11.07
CA ASP A 141 -13.21 16.46 -10.57
C ASP A 141 -14.25 15.41 -10.17
N GLU A 142 -14.22 14.21 -10.74
CA GLU A 142 -15.19 13.16 -10.51
C GLU A 142 -14.59 12.04 -9.65
N PHE A 143 -15.21 11.80 -8.49
CA PHE A 143 -14.83 10.69 -7.62
C PHE A 143 -15.21 9.35 -8.24
N MET A 144 -14.24 8.46 -8.41
CA MET A 144 -14.42 7.15 -9.04
C MET A 144 -14.40 6.00 -8.02
N GLY A 145 -13.75 6.18 -6.86
CA GLY A 145 -13.62 5.16 -5.82
C GLY A 145 -12.38 5.32 -4.98
N GLY A 146 -12.13 4.35 -4.10
CA GLY A 146 -10.94 4.29 -3.25
C GLY A 146 -9.91 3.29 -3.76
N HIS A 147 -8.62 3.62 -3.64
CA HIS A 147 -7.51 2.79 -4.09
C HIS A 147 -6.37 2.73 -3.09
N ALA A 148 -5.74 1.58 -2.96
CA ALA A 148 -4.56 1.35 -2.14
C ALA A 148 -3.36 1.02 -3.01
N VAL A 149 -2.20 1.58 -2.67
CA VAL A 149 -0.93 1.41 -3.37
C VAL A 149 0.23 1.24 -2.41
N ALA A 150 1.32 0.63 -2.88
CA ALA A 150 2.54 0.49 -2.09
C ALA A 150 3.47 1.69 -2.25
N VAL A 151 3.91 2.26 -1.14
CA VAL A 151 5.05 3.19 -1.11
C VAL A 151 6.31 2.35 -0.98
N VAL A 152 7.17 2.40 -1.98
CA VAL A 152 8.40 1.61 -2.07
C VAL A 152 9.67 2.46 -2.00
N GLY A 153 9.52 3.76 -1.82
CA GLY A 153 10.63 4.68 -1.72
C GLY A 153 10.18 6.13 -1.67
N TYR A 154 11.16 7.01 -1.70
CA TYR A 154 10.98 8.46 -1.76
C TYR A 154 12.25 9.15 -2.29
N ASP A 155 12.10 10.38 -2.79
CA ASP A 155 13.18 11.29 -3.13
C ASP A 155 13.05 12.62 -2.37
N GLU A 156 13.64 13.70 -2.85
CA GLU A 156 13.60 15.01 -2.18
C GLU A 156 12.20 15.65 -2.22
N THR A 157 11.33 15.26 -3.14
CA THR A 157 10.04 15.93 -3.42
C THR A 157 8.83 15.02 -3.39
N SER A 158 9.01 13.70 -3.51
CA SER A 158 7.93 12.77 -3.80
C SER A 158 8.11 11.40 -3.13
N LEU A 159 7.00 10.72 -2.89
CA LEU A 159 6.97 9.28 -2.61
C LEU A 159 7.03 8.51 -3.94
N ILE A 160 7.74 7.38 -3.95
CA ILE A 160 7.76 6.43 -5.07
C ILE A 160 6.67 5.39 -4.81
N ILE A 161 5.71 5.34 -5.73
CA ILE A 161 4.52 4.51 -5.64
C ILE A 161 4.63 3.34 -6.62
N LYS A 162 4.38 2.14 -6.13
CA LYS A 162 4.15 0.96 -6.95
C LYS A 162 2.67 0.62 -6.95
N ASN A 163 2.08 0.57 -8.14
CA ASN A 163 0.65 0.35 -8.36
C ASN A 163 0.37 -1.09 -8.77
N SER A 164 -0.88 -1.50 -8.67
CA SER A 164 -1.40 -2.82 -9.06
C SER A 164 -2.26 -2.80 -10.32
N TRP A 165 -2.00 -1.88 -11.24
CA TRP A 165 -2.70 -1.74 -12.53
C TRP A 165 -1.90 -2.25 -13.73
N GLY A 166 -0.92 -3.13 -13.47
CA GLY A 166 -0.06 -3.72 -14.49
C GLY A 166 1.09 -2.81 -14.91
N THR A 167 1.98 -3.35 -15.73
CA THR A 167 3.20 -2.66 -16.20
C THR A 167 2.94 -1.57 -17.24
N SER A 168 1.73 -1.51 -17.80
CA SER A 168 1.31 -0.44 -18.72
C SER A 168 0.96 0.87 -18.01
N PHE A 169 0.75 0.84 -16.68
CA PHE A 169 0.53 2.04 -15.89
C PHE A 169 1.85 2.78 -15.65
N GLY A 170 1.86 4.09 -15.80
CA GLY A 170 2.99 4.95 -15.48
C GLY A 170 4.32 4.48 -16.08
N ARG A 171 5.34 4.43 -15.26
CA ARG A 171 6.65 3.91 -15.64
C ARG A 171 6.78 2.43 -15.23
N GLY A 172 6.21 1.52 -16.03
CA GLY A 172 6.31 0.09 -15.76
C GLY A 172 5.58 -0.36 -14.48
N GLY A 173 4.47 0.28 -14.15
CA GLY A 173 3.67 0.03 -12.94
C GLY A 173 3.94 0.99 -11.80
N TYR A 174 4.78 2.01 -12.00
CA TYR A 174 5.17 2.97 -10.96
C TYR A 174 4.76 4.40 -11.32
N THR A 175 4.54 5.20 -10.27
CA THR A 175 4.35 6.66 -10.36
C THR A 175 4.97 7.33 -9.13
N THR A 176 4.89 8.66 -9.04
CA THR A 176 5.38 9.43 -7.88
C THR A 176 4.29 10.32 -7.33
N LEU A 177 4.07 10.30 -6.01
CA LEU A 177 3.16 11.20 -5.31
C LEU A 177 3.94 12.38 -4.71
N PRO A 178 3.76 13.61 -5.21
CA PRO A 178 4.41 14.79 -4.62
C PRO A 178 4.03 14.96 -3.14
N TYR A 179 4.96 15.40 -2.30
CA TYR A 179 4.69 15.61 -0.87
C TYR A 179 3.56 16.61 -0.60
N SER A 180 3.39 17.59 -1.50
CA SER A 180 2.28 18.55 -1.45
C SER A 180 0.89 17.89 -1.59
N GLN A 181 0.83 16.65 -2.08
CA GLN A 181 -0.41 15.88 -2.25
C GLN A 181 -0.65 14.87 -1.12
N PHE A 182 0.24 14.80 -0.13
CA PHE A 182 0.13 13.83 0.97
C PHE A 182 -1.15 14.02 1.81
N ASN A 183 -1.71 15.21 1.85
CA ASN A 183 -2.98 15.51 2.50
C ASN A 183 -4.19 14.77 1.89
N LYS A 184 -4.03 14.19 0.68
CA LYS A 184 -5.05 13.35 0.03
C LYS A 184 -5.02 11.89 0.51
N VAL A 185 -3.98 11.48 1.24
CA VAL A 185 -3.88 10.14 1.83
C VAL A 185 -4.91 10.01 2.95
N ARG A 186 -5.75 9.00 2.85
CA ARG A 186 -6.82 8.68 3.80
C ARG A 186 -6.34 7.77 4.92
N GLU A 187 -5.55 6.77 4.56
CA GLU A 187 -4.95 5.81 5.49
C GLU A 187 -3.52 5.50 5.07
N ALA A 188 -2.66 5.27 6.04
CA ALA A 188 -1.33 4.73 5.81
C ALA A 188 -0.99 3.68 6.87
N TRP A 189 -0.34 2.59 6.44
CA TRP A 189 -0.05 1.42 7.28
C TRP A 189 1.32 0.83 6.99
N THR A 190 1.91 0.21 8.01
CA THR A 190 3.17 -0.52 7.91
C THR A 190 3.11 -1.86 8.63
N LEU A 191 3.94 -2.81 8.17
CA LEU A 191 4.33 -3.98 8.94
C LEU A 191 5.52 -3.60 9.83
N LEU A 192 5.54 -4.11 11.06
CA LEU A 192 6.69 -3.96 11.95
C LEU A 192 7.50 -5.25 11.93
N SER A 193 8.81 -5.11 11.77
CA SER A 193 9.77 -6.22 11.70
C SER A 193 10.44 -6.46 13.03
#